data_02592db9e3d43c36605ff97b31abf7a6
#
_entry.id   02592db9e3d43c36605ff97b31abf7a6
#
_cell.length_a   1.000
_cell.length_b   1.000
_cell.length_c   1.000
_cell.angle_alpha   90.00
_cell.angle_beta   90.00
_cell.angle_gamma   90.00
#
_symmetry.space_group_name_H-M   'P 1'
#
loop_
_entity.id
_entity.type
_entity.pdbx_description
1 polymer ?
#
loop_
_entity_poly.entity_id
_entity_poly.type
_entity_poly.pdbx_seq_one_letter_code
_entity_poly.pdbx_strand_id
1 'polypeptide(L)'
;MSASDLEWLADEMTQRLKTPRGTMRLRPIQALALYELATVGGLFGILRVGAGKTLISFLAATVLKSQRPLLIVPAKLVDKTKYDKELLEQHFRLPHFMRIMTYDWLGREQAGEDEERGKKSALDEWAPDLVVLDEAHRAKNYREAAVVRRLRRFFRAHQNARCAAMSGTMTKRSIMDFAHILTWCLPAQLLPIPTHWNELELWSQALDEKKSGFGIGNIDPGALETLCADAEDARLWERTDDKRHAARVVFRRRLVDTPGVVATVESPIDASLIIRARRVELSAEVDAVFAHLRQFWELPDGWTLSDGLEMFRHARDLALGFYLKWEPRPPIEWLQPRKNWHAFVRSKLKHSRKLDSELQVRKWVGALKKHAATKERKLDTEDLQAVECLDAWLAVRDTFKPNTVPVWVDSSALAIAAEWAHTRPGIVWVENPCVGQRLRDEFGLSYYGEQGRDETERFIDAHDPKKSLVASIASSGEGRNLQAWCNNLCLDLPPSGARLEQLLGRTHRDGQQADEVEFEFVVSCREHFEAYQQAMADTRYIEAMTGSPQKMLLATHAVAHGVGEGRGPRWWSNDRREQ
;
A
#
# COMPACT_ATOMS: atom_id res chain seq x y z
N MET A 1 28.04 12.71 -0.84
CA MET A 1 28.68 12.77 -2.18
C MET A 1 28.08 13.95 -2.93
N SER A 2 28.91 14.73 -3.67
CA SER A 2 28.41 15.80 -4.55
C SER A 2 27.70 15.22 -5.79
N ALA A 3 26.95 16.06 -6.53
CA ALA A 3 26.33 15.63 -7.80
C ALA A 3 27.39 15.14 -8.81
N SER A 4 28.56 15.81 -8.86
CA SER A 4 29.70 15.42 -9.69
C SER A 4 30.27 14.04 -9.30
N ASP A 5 30.37 13.75 -8.00
CA ASP A 5 30.82 12.44 -7.51
C ASP A 5 29.85 11.33 -7.88
N LEU A 6 28.56 11.61 -7.83
CA LEU A 6 27.52 10.65 -8.20
C LEU A 6 27.52 10.34 -9.70
N GLU A 7 27.73 11.34 -10.55
CA GLU A 7 27.87 11.14 -11.99
C GLU A 7 29.12 10.33 -12.32
N TRP A 8 30.27 10.66 -11.71
CA TRP A 8 31.48 9.88 -11.85
C TRP A 8 31.28 8.42 -11.40
N LEU A 9 30.63 8.21 -10.26
CA LEU A 9 30.32 6.86 -9.76
C LEU A 9 29.44 6.08 -10.75
N ALA A 10 28.45 6.76 -11.36
CA ALA A 10 27.58 6.15 -12.35
C ALA A 10 28.37 5.68 -13.59
N ASP A 11 29.30 6.47 -14.06
CA ASP A 11 30.16 6.11 -15.18
C ASP A 11 31.07 4.93 -14.84
N GLU A 12 31.78 4.99 -13.72
CA GLU A 12 32.69 3.96 -13.25
C GLU A 12 31.96 2.61 -13.06
N MET A 13 30.84 2.61 -12.36
CA MET A 13 30.03 1.41 -12.14
C MET A 13 29.44 0.86 -13.44
N THR A 14 29.03 1.75 -14.35
CA THR A 14 28.58 1.33 -15.68
C THR A 14 29.67 0.59 -16.44
N GLN A 15 30.89 1.14 -16.50
CA GLN A 15 32.01 0.50 -17.20
C GLN A 15 32.33 -0.89 -16.64
N ARG A 16 32.26 -1.05 -15.33
CA ARG A 16 32.52 -2.34 -14.65
C ARG A 16 31.43 -3.38 -14.88
N LEU A 17 30.18 -2.96 -14.98
CA LEU A 17 29.02 -3.86 -15.00
C LEU A 17 28.44 -4.10 -16.40
N LYS A 18 28.72 -3.25 -17.38
CA LYS A 18 28.20 -3.42 -18.74
C LYS A 18 28.82 -4.59 -19.49
N THR A 19 28.06 -5.14 -20.42
CA THR A 19 28.57 -6.09 -21.43
C THR A 19 29.40 -5.34 -22.49
N PRO A 20 30.23 -6.02 -23.28
CA PRO A 20 30.95 -5.38 -24.39
C PRO A 20 30.07 -4.69 -25.43
N ARG A 21 28.82 -5.15 -25.57
CA ARG A 21 27.81 -4.60 -26.50
C ARG A 21 26.78 -3.70 -25.79
N GLY A 22 26.90 -3.52 -24.48
CA GLY A 22 25.94 -2.75 -23.69
C GLY A 22 25.98 -1.28 -24.06
N THR A 23 24.81 -0.68 -24.25
CA THR A 23 24.64 0.74 -24.57
C THR A 23 23.99 1.54 -23.42
N MET A 24 23.33 0.85 -22.47
CA MET A 24 22.71 1.50 -21.33
C MET A 24 23.75 1.98 -20.30
N ARG A 25 23.43 3.09 -19.65
CA ARG A 25 24.20 3.67 -18.54
C ARG A 25 23.40 3.58 -17.25
N LEU A 26 24.06 3.31 -16.14
CA LEU A 26 23.45 3.42 -14.81
C LEU A 26 23.15 4.89 -14.49
N ARG A 27 21.99 5.11 -13.87
CA ARG A 27 21.67 6.41 -13.28
C ARG A 27 22.46 6.60 -11.98
N PRO A 28 22.78 7.84 -11.57
CA PRO A 28 23.52 8.12 -10.34
C PRO A 28 22.96 7.41 -9.11
N ILE A 29 21.63 7.42 -8.94
CA ILE A 29 20.98 6.74 -7.80
C ILE A 29 21.12 5.20 -7.85
N GLN A 30 21.16 4.60 -9.04
CA GLN A 30 21.38 3.16 -9.20
C GLN A 30 22.83 2.79 -8.84
N ALA A 31 23.78 3.58 -9.30
CA ALA A 31 25.19 3.41 -8.98
C ALA A 31 25.43 3.57 -7.48
N LEU A 32 24.84 4.59 -6.85
CA LEU A 32 24.91 4.80 -5.40
C LEU A 32 24.36 3.60 -4.63
N ALA A 33 23.17 3.09 -5.03
CA ALA A 33 22.57 1.93 -4.38
C ALA A 33 23.44 0.68 -4.48
N LEU A 34 24.04 0.44 -5.63
CA LEU A 34 24.96 -0.69 -5.83
C LEU A 34 26.30 -0.49 -5.09
N TYR A 35 26.79 0.73 -4.99
CA TYR A 35 27.99 1.07 -4.22
C TYR A 35 27.78 0.85 -2.72
N GLU A 36 26.68 1.38 -2.16
CA GLU A 36 26.32 1.17 -0.76
C GLU A 36 26.12 -0.32 -0.45
N LEU A 37 25.42 -1.03 -1.33
CA LEU A 37 25.25 -2.48 -1.23
C LEU A 37 26.61 -3.22 -1.19
N ALA A 38 27.57 -2.84 -2.04
CA ALA A 38 28.89 -3.44 -2.09
C ALA A 38 29.70 -3.16 -0.82
N THR A 39 29.58 -1.95 -0.29
CA THR A 39 30.35 -1.47 0.86
C THR A 39 29.83 -2.03 2.18
N VAL A 40 28.51 -2.06 2.35
CA VAL A 40 27.86 -2.48 3.61
C VAL A 40 27.51 -3.97 3.62
N GLY A 41 27.31 -4.56 2.43
CA GLY A 41 26.87 -5.94 2.28
C GLY A 41 25.35 -6.10 2.30
N GLY A 42 24.60 -5.01 2.44
CA GLY A 42 23.14 -4.98 2.42
C GLY A 42 22.61 -3.61 1.99
N LEU A 43 21.34 -3.53 1.60
CA LEU A 43 20.73 -2.30 1.08
C LEU A 43 19.30 -2.14 1.58
N PHE A 44 19.00 -0.96 2.13
CA PHE A 44 17.65 -0.49 2.37
C PHE A 44 17.36 0.68 1.43
N GLY A 45 16.69 0.39 0.29
CA GLY A 45 16.46 1.33 -0.80
C GLY A 45 15.07 1.98 -0.76
N ILE A 46 14.99 3.24 -0.39
CA ILE A 46 13.77 4.07 -0.48
C ILE A 46 13.76 4.69 -1.89
N LEU A 47 13.49 3.86 -2.87
CA LEU A 47 13.65 4.19 -4.29
C LEU A 47 12.30 4.37 -4.95
N ARG A 48 12.06 5.56 -5.52
CA ARG A 48 10.80 5.94 -6.18
C ARG A 48 10.43 5.00 -7.32
N VAL A 49 9.15 5.07 -7.71
CA VAL A 49 8.68 4.46 -8.96
C VAL A 49 9.46 5.09 -10.12
N GLY A 50 10.01 4.24 -11.00
CA GLY A 50 10.84 4.70 -12.14
C GLY A 50 12.35 4.81 -11.85
N ALA A 51 12.82 4.67 -10.59
CA ALA A 51 14.25 4.68 -10.27
C ALA A 51 15.05 3.49 -10.83
N GLY A 52 14.38 2.51 -11.45
CA GLY A 52 15.03 1.34 -12.05
C GLY A 52 15.40 0.26 -11.03
N LYS A 53 14.57 0.05 -10.01
CA LYS A 53 14.76 -0.98 -8.96
C LYS A 53 15.04 -2.36 -9.53
N THR A 54 14.37 -2.74 -10.63
CA THR A 54 14.55 -4.05 -11.29
C THR A 54 15.99 -4.26 -11.74
N LEU A 55 16.65 -3.25 -12.31
CA LEU A 55 18.05 -3.34 -12.69
C LEU A 55 18.97 -3.49 -11.47
N ILE A 56 18.72 -2.73 -10.40
CA ILE A 56 19.46 -2.85 -9.14
C ILE A 56 19.29 -4.26 -8.58
N SER A 57 18.06 -4.82 -8.61
CA SER A 57 17.75 -6.17 -8.13
C SER A 57 18.61 -7.24 -8.80
N PHE A 58 18.78 -7.18 -10.11
CA PHE A 58 19.62 -8.12 -10.82
C PHE A 58 21.12 -7.88 -10.58
N LEU A 59 21.55 -6.63 -10.66
CA LEU A 59 22.97 -6.28 -10.46
C LEU A 59 23.45 -6.50 -9.03
N ALA A 60 22.57 -6.50 -8.04
CA ALA A 60 22.89 -6.80 -6.65
C ALA A 60 23.63 -8.14 -6.51
N ALA A 61 23.16 -9.17 -7.20
CA ALA A 61 23.82 -10.47 -7.18
C ALA A 61 25.20 -10.46 -7.83
N THR A 62 25.38 -9.72 -8.91
CA THR A 62 26.68 -9.54 -9.58
C THR A 62 27.66 -8.79 -8.71
N VAL A 63 27.24 -7.68 -8.10
CA VAL A 63 28.06 -6.83 -7.23
C VAL A 63 28.53 -7.59 -5.98
N LEU A 64 27.63 -8.34 -5.36
CA LEU A 64 27.92 -9.13 -4.16
C LEU A 64 28.55 -10.49 -4.47
N LYS A 65 28.72 -10.85 -5.75
CA LYS A 65 29.21 -12.17 -6.20
C LYS A 65 28.42 -13.32 -5.56
N SER A 66 27.10 -13.15 -5.47
CA SER A 66 26.19 -14.13 -4.89
C SER A 66 26.15 -15.41 -5.71
N GLN A 67 26.21 -16.57 -5.06
CA GLN A 67 26.16 -17.89 -5.70
C GLN A 67 24.73 -18.45 -5.75
N ARG A 68 23.88 -18.06 -4.80
CA ARG A 68 22.49 -18.50 -4.67
C ARG A 68 21.56 -17.31 -4.45
N PRO A 69 21.50 -16.37 -5.42
CA PRO A 69 20.65 -15.21 -5.30
C PRO A 69 19.16 -15.57 -5.44
N LEU A 70 18.34 -14.98 -4.57
CA LEU A 70 16.88 -15.07 -4.60
C LEU A 70 16.30 -13.67 -4.76
N LEU A 71 15.45 -13.50 -5.77
CA LEU A 71 14.65 -12.30 -5.98
C LEU A 71 13.18 -12.59 -5.66
N ILE A 72 12.60 -11.83 -4.73
CA ILE A 72 11.21 -11.92 -4.34
C ILE A 72 10.47 -10.72 -4.91
N VAL A 73 9.43 -11.00 -5.72
CA VAL A 73 8.63 -10.00 -6.43
C VAL A 73 7.14 -10.20 -6.18
N PRO A 74 6.29 -9.17 -6.37
CA PRO A 74 4.85 -9.35 -6.46
C PRO A 74 4.47 -10.31 -7.58
N ALA A 75 3.46 -11.18 -7.36
CA ALA A 75 3.05 -12.20 -8.34
C ALA A 75 2.75 -11.62 -9.72
N LYS A 76 2.15 -10.44 -9.77
CA LYS A 76 1.82 -9.72 -11.01
C LYS A 76 3.03 -9.26 -11.83
N LEU A 77 4.20 -9.15 -11.20
CA LEU A 77 5.41 -8.65 -11.83
C LEU A 77 6.35 -9.75 -12.33
N VAL A 78 6.04 -11.02 -12.09
CA VAL A 78 6.94 -12.15 -12.43
C VAL A 78 7.29 -12.17 -13.91
N ASP A 79 6.28 -12.14 -14.78
CA ASP A 79 6.51 -12.23 -16.24
C ASP A 79 7.23 -10.98 -16.77
N LYS A 80 6.85 -9.81 -16.26
CA LYS A 80 7.57 -8.57 -16.56
C LYS A 80 9.03 -8.63 -16.10
N THR A 81 9.27 -9.13 -14.88
CA THR A 81 10.62 -9.25 -14.34
C THR A 81 11.49 -10.17 -15.19
N LYS A 82 10.93 -11.27 -15.69
CA LYS A 82 11.63 -12.16 -16.63
C LYS A 82 11.96 -11.47 -17.95
N TYR A 83 10.98 -10.78 -18.53
CA TYR A 83 11.17 -10.00 -19.75
C TYR A 83 12.22 -8.90 -19.57
N ASP A 84 12.14 -8.14 -18.49
CA ASP A 84 13.12 -7.10 -18.14
C ASP A 84 14.53 -7.72 -18.00
N LYS A 85 14.66 -8.93 -17.45
CA LYS A 85 15.94 -9.64 -17.33
C LYS A 85 16.55 -9.89 -18.71
N GLU A 86 15.78 -10.46 -19.64
CA GLU A 86 16.23 -10.75 -21.01
C GLU A 86 16.70 -9.48 -21.75
N LEU A 87 15.98 -8.37 -21.56
CA LEU A 87 16.36 -7.09 -22.12
C LEU A 87 17.67 -6.55 -21.50
N LEU A 88 17.78 -6.62 -20.19
CA LEU A 88 18.90 -6.05 -19.44
C LEU A 88 20.20 -6.87 -19.59
N GLU A 89 20.11 -8.19 -19.83
CA GLU A 89 21.26 -9.06 -20.13
C GLU A 89 22.04 -8.62 -21.37
N GLN A 90 21.40 -7.93 -22.31
CA GLN A 90 22.06 -7.38 -23.50
C GLN A 90 23.03 -6.23 -23.12
N HIS A 91 22.72 -5.52 -22.05
CA HIS A 91 23.43 -4.30 -21.65
C HIS A 91 24.36 -4.50 -20.44
N PHE A 92 23.99 -5.38 -19.51
CA PHE A 92 24.71 -5.57 -18.25
C PHE A 92 25.03 -7.05 -17.98
N ARG A 93 26.12 -7.26 -17.25
CA ARG A 93 26.55 -8.60 -16.80
C ARG A 93 25.69 -9.04 -15.62
N LEU A 94 24.56 -9.67 -15.92
CA LEU A 94 23.65 -10.21 -14.91
C LEU A 94 24.10 -11.61 -14.43
N PRO A 95 23.64 -12.09 -13.27
CA PRO A 95 23.95 -13.44 -12.81
C PRO A 95 23.30 -14.47 -13.75
N HIS A 96 24.06 -15.51 -14.11
CA HIS A 96 23.55 -16.60 -14.95
C HIS A 96 22.31 -17.26 -14.34
N PHE A 97 22.29 -17.40 -13.03
CA PHE A 97 21.19 -17.96 -12.29
C PHE A 97 20.74 -17.01 -11.19
N MET A 98 19.45 -16.69 -11.17
CA MET A 98 18.76 -15.99 -10.08
C MET A 98 17.38 -16.62 -9.93
N ARG A 99 17.08 -17.18 -8.77
CA ARG A 99 15.75 -17.72 -8.49
C ARG A 99 14.79 -16.57 -8.28
N ILE A 100 13.65 -16.60 -8.98
CA ILE A 100 12.57 -15.60 -8.82
C ILE A 100 11.40 -16.29 -8.14
N MET A 101 10.93 -15.72 -7.03
CA MET A 101 9.80 -16.19 -6.26
C MET A 101 8.81 -15.05 -6.00
N THR A 102 7.60 -15.39 -5.57
CA THR A 102 6.57 -14.39 -5.21
C THR A 102 6.36 -14.34 -3.71
N TYR A 103 5.93 -13.15 -3.22
CA TYR A 103 5.48 -13.01 -1.83
C TYR A 103 4.31 -13.96 -1.51
N ASP A 104 3.40 -14.16 -2.47
CA ASP A 104 2.25 -15.05 -2.31
C ASP A 104 2.68 -16.51 -2.14
N TRP A 105 3.70 -16.93 -2.89
CA TRP A 105 4.25 -18.27 -2.73
C TRP A 105 4.83 -18.48 -1.33
N LEU A 106 5.66 -17.55 -0.86
CA LEU A 106 6.14 -17.56 0.52
C LEU A 106 4.99 -17.53 1.54
N GLY A 107 3.87 -16.84 1.22
CA GLY A 107 2.69 -16.76 2.08
C GLY A 107 1.92 -18.08 2.20
N ARG A 108 1.89 -18.91 1.16
CA ARG A 108 1.07 -20.15 1.07
C ARG A 108 1.77 -21.39 1.56
N GLU A 109 3.09 -21.40 1.63
CA GLU A 109 3.84 -22.55 2.14
C GLU A 109 3.32 -22.94 3.53
N GLN A 110 2.81 -24.16 3.69
CA GLN A 110 2.18 -24.61 4.95
C GLN A 110 3.25 -24.79 6.03
N ALA A 111 3.24 -23.88 7.01
CA ALA A 111 4.26 -23.82 8.05
C ALA A 111 3.97 -24.71 9.27
N GLY A 112 2.86 -25.44 9.29
CA GLY A 112 2.43 -26.20 10.47
C GLY A 112 2.69 -27.70 10.36
N GLU A 113 2.23 -28.33 9.29
CA GLU A 113 2.27 -29.80 9.17
C GLU A 113 3.63 -30.33 8.70
N ASP A 114 4.38 -29.54 7.93
CA ASP A 114 5.69 -29.99 7.42
C ASP A 114 6.81 -29.82 8.46
N GLU A 115 6.69 -28.89 9.42
CA GLU A 115 7.65 -28.74 10.52
C GLU A 115 7.53 -29.86 11.56
N GLU A 116 6.31 -30.28 11.88
CA GLU A 116 6.09 -31.46 12.76
C GLU A 116 6.62 -32.75 12.12
N ARG A 117 6.75 -32.77 10.78
CA ARG A 117 7.35 -33.87 10.01
C ARG A 117 8.85 -33.73 9.73
N GLY A 118 9.50 -32.67 10.25
CA GLY A 118 10.94 -32.43 10.06
C GLY A 118 11.35 -32.01 8.66
N LYS A 119 10.41 -31.57 7.79
CA LYS A 119 10.72 -31.03 6.46
C LYS A 119 11.15 -29.58 6.55
N LYS A 120 12.26 -29.26 5.90
CA LYS A 120 12.74 -27.90 5.73
C LYS A 120 11.82 -27.12 4.80
N SER A 121 11.63 -25.80 5.06
CA SER A 121 10.95 -24.94 4.10
C SER A 121 11.75 -24.86 2.79
N ALA A 122 11.10 -24.60 1.67
CA ALA A 122 11.81 -24.46 0.39
C ALA A 122 12.81 -23.29 0.41
N LEU A 123 12.60 -22.29 1.28
CA LEU A 123 13.55 -21.21 1.51
C LEU A 123 14.81 -21.72 2.24
N ASP A 124 14.64 -22.60 3.26
CA ASP A 124 15.75 -23.20 4.00
C ASP A 124 16.48 -24.27 3.17
N GLU A 125 15.77 -25.00 2.31
CA GLU A 125 16.38 -25.96 1.37
C GLU A 125 17.26 -25.27 0.34
N TRP A 126 16.77 -24.17 -0.23
CA TRP A 126 17.53 -23.36 -1.18
C TRP A 126 18.69 -22.63 -0.50
N ALA A 127 18.50 -22.19 0.73
CA ALA A 127 19.45 -21.45 1.55
C ALA A 127 20.17 -20.33 0.77
N PRO A 128 19.43 -19.30 0.27
CA PRO A 128 20.03 -18.22 -0.50
C PRO A 128 21.10 -17.46 0.31
N ASP A 129 22.17 -17.05 -0.35
CA ASP A 129 23.20 -16.20 0.25
C ASP A 129 22.90 -14.70 0.06
N LEU A 130 21.95 -14.40 -0.85
CA LEU A 130 21.39 -13.06 -1.06
C LEU A 130 19.89 -13.16 -1.29
N VAL A 131 19.12 -12.40 -0.52
CA VAL A 131 17.68 -12.19 -0.73
C VAL A 131 17.44 -10.76 -1.17
N VAL A 132 16.87 -10.59 -2.35
CA VAL A 132 16.45 -9.27 -2.86
C VAL A 132 14.92 -9.18 -2.77
N LEU A 133 14.43 -8.16 -2.08
CA LEU A 133 13.00 -7.86 -1.91
C LEU A 133 12.62 -6.68 -2.80
N ASP A 134 12.02 -6.94 -3.95
CA ASP A 134 11.44 -5.87 -4.78
C ASP A 134 10.01 -5.58 -4.30
N GLU A 135 9.66 -4.30 -4.21
CA GLU A 135 8.44 -3.82 -3.54
C GLU A 135 8.34 -4.35 -2.09
N ALA A 136 9.42 -4.14 -1.33
CA ALA A 136 9.62 -4.65 0.03
C ALA A 136 8.51 -4.25 1.03
N HIS A 137 7.72 -3.21 0.73
CA HIS A 137 6.53 -2.86 1.52
C HIS A 137 5.50 -4.00 1.62
N ARG A 138 5.59 -5.04 0.78
CA ARG A 138 4.76 -6.26 0.88
C ARG A 138 5.19 -7.18 2.02
N ALA A 139 6.40 -7.00 2.53
CA ALA A 139 6.92 -7.69 3.71
C ALA A 139 6.68 -6.92 5.03
N LYS A 140 5.70 -6.01 5.07
CA LYS A 140 5.26 -5.32 6.29
C LYS A 140 4.39 -6.21 7.18
N ASN A 141 3.95 -5.70 8.34
CA ASN A 141 3.15 -6.41 9.33
C ASN A 141 3.92 -7.52 10.06
N TYR A 142 4.94 -7.11 10.81
CA TYR A 142 5.85 -7.96 11.59
C TYR A 142 5.19 -9.11 12.37
N ARG A 143 3.99 -8.91 12.92
CA ARG A 143 3.34 -9.91 13.77
C ARG A 143 2.46 -10.92 13.03
N GLU A 144 1.88 -10.57 11.90
CA GLU A 144 0.74 -11.29 11.33
C GLU A 144 1.00 -11.94 9.97
N ALA A 145 1.86 -11.34 9.14
CA ALA A 145 2.07 -11.85 7.80
C ALA A 145 2.92 -13.13 7.79
N ALA A 146 2.40 -14.19 7.17
CA ALA A 146 3.12 -15.46 7.02
C ALA A 146 4.48 -15.27 6.33
N VAL A 147 4.54 -14.42 5.31
CA VAL A 147 5.77 -14.03 4.61
C VAL A 147 6.83 -13.51 5.57
N VAL A 148 6.45 -12.56 6.44
CA VAL A 148 7.38 -11.94 7.41
C VAL A 148 7.89 -12.96 8.42
N ARG A 149 6.99 -13.83 8.93
CA ARG A 149 7.40 -14.88 9.87
C ARG A 149 8.43 -15.82 9.27
N ARG A 150 8.29 -16.17 7.98
CA ARG A 150 9.24 -17.06 7.27
C ARG A 150 10.57 -16.38 6.99
N LEU A 151 10.56 -15.16 6.45
CA LEU A 151 11.79 -14.40 6.24
C LEU A 151 12.54 -14.16 7.56
N ARG A 152 11.83 -13.84 8.64
CA ARG A 152 12.42 -13.68 9.97
C ARG A 152 13.08 -14.96 10.47
N ARG A 153 12.42 -16.12 10.29
CA ARG A 153 12.98 -17.42 10.66
C ARG A 153 14.22 -17.70 9.84
N PHE A 154 14.13 -17.50 8.54
CA PHE A 154 15.25 -17.67 7.62
C PHE A 154 16.47 -16.82 8.02
N PHE A 155 16.32 -15.52 8.20
CA PHE A 155 17.43 -14.64 8.57
C PHE A 155 18.00 -14.92 9.98
N ARG A 156 17.20 -15.47 10.89
CA ARG A 156 17.69 -15.97 12.18
C ARG A 156 18.55 -17.22 12.05
N ALA A 157 18.18 -18.13 11.18
CA ALA A 157 18.91 -19.38 10.93
C ALA A 157 20.15 -19.16 10.05
N HIS A 158 20.10 -18.19 9.14
CA HIS A 158 21.13 -17.91 8.13
C HIS A 158 21.69 -16.49 8.30
N GLN A 159 22.43 -16.26 9.39
CA GLN A 159 22.95 -14.92 9.75
C GLN A 159 23.93 -14.33 8.74
N ASN A 160 24.53 -15.14 7.87
CA ASN A 160 25.42 -14.69 6.80
C ASN A 160 24.68 -14.36 5.49
N ALA A 161 23.36 -14.62 5.42
CA ALA A 161 22.56 -14.26 4.26
C ALA A 161 22.37 -12.74 4.19
N ARG A 162 22.70 -12.15 3.04
CA ARG A 162 22.58 -10.72 2.80
C ARG A 162 21.18 -10.37 2.30
N CYS A 163 20.78 -9.13 2.54
CA CYS A 163 19.47 -8.63 2.12
C CYS A 163 19.58 -7.29 1.40
N ALA A 164 18.87 -7.16 0.29
CA ALA A 164 18.62 -5.89 -0.38
C ALA A 164 17.10 -5.68 -0.52
N ALA A 165 16.56 -4.70 0.17
CA ALA A 165 15.12 -4.41 0.16
C ALA A 165 14.87 -3.05 -0.48
N MET A 166 13.98 -2.99 -1.48
CA MET A 166 13.70 -1.76 -2.23
C MET A 166 12.20 -1.53 -2.36
N SER A 167 11.78 -0.29 -2.12
CA SER A 167 10.42 0.17 -2.37
C SER A 167 10.36 1.69 -2.41
N GLY A 168 9.43 2.26 -3.19
CA GLY A 168 9.12 3.68 -3.13
C GLY A 168 8.29 4.08 -1.91
N THR A 169 7.70 3.11 -1.23
CA THR A 169 6.74 3.30 -0.13
C THR A 169 7.00 2.30 1.00
N MET A 170 8.18 2.43 1.65
CA MET A 170 8.59 1.49 2.71
C MET A 170 7.65 1.45 3.89
N THR A 171 7.07 2.59 4.28
CA THR A 171 6.13 2.72 5.39
C THR A 171 4.78 3.25 4.93
N LYS A 172 3.75 3.06 5.74
CA LYS A 172 2.46 3.71 5.57
C LYS A 172 2.16 4.68 6.69
N ARG A 173 2.31 4.24 7.94
CA ARG A 173 1.86 4.96 9.13
C ARG A 173 2.68 4.66 10.38
N SER A 174 3.63 3.73 10.30
CA SER A 174 4.39 3.31 11.47
C SER A 174 5.81 2.88 11.12
N ILE A 175 6.76 3.25 11.99
CA ILE A 175 8.13 2.73 11.94
C ILE A 175 8.15 1.20 12.03
N MET A 176 7.16 0.60 12.69
CA MET A 176 7.00 -0.84 12.83
C MET A 176 6.77 -1.56 11.49
N ASP A 177 6.35 -0.83 10.45
CA ASP A 177 6.13 -1.39 9.11
C ASP A 177 7.43 -1.89 8.49
N PHE A 178 8.57 -1.25 8.76
CA PHE A 178 9.84 -1.53 8.08
C PHE A 178 11.04 -1.81 9.00
N ALA A 179 10.90 -1.62 10.31
CA ALA A 179 11.99 -1.82 11.27
C ALA A 179 12.66 -3.19 11.13
N HIS A 180 11.87 -4.25 10.99
CA HIS A 180 12.39 -5.60 10.80
C HIS A 180 13.10 -5.79 9.44
N ILE A 181 12.71 -5.04 8.41
CA ILE A 181 13.40 -5.08 7.10
C ILE A 181 14.77 -4.43 7.23
N LEU A 182 14.87 -3.30 7.96
CA LEU A 182 16.17 -2.68 8.27
C LEU A 182 17.13 -3.68 8.93
N THR A 183 16.62 -4.46 9.91
CA THR A 183 17.45 -5.46 10.61
C THR A 183 17.90 -6.63 9.73
N TRP A 184 17.23 -6.88 8.61
CA TRP A 184 17.69 -7.88 7.62
C TRP A 184 18.72 -7.30 6.65
N CYS A 185 18.61 -6.00 6.35
CA CYS A 185 19.45 -5.34 5.36
C CYS A 185 20.77 -4.83 5.96
N LEU A 186 20.77 -4.38 7.21
CA LEU A 186 21.90 -3.66 7.78
C LEU A 186 22.53 -4.42 8.95
N PRO A 187 23.86 -4.36 9.09
CA PRO A 187 24.55 -4.85 10.29
C PRO A 187 24.01 -4.16 11.55
N ALA A 188 23.99 -4.88 12.67
CA ALA A 188 23.40 -4.41 13.92
C ALA A 188 23.99 -3.08 14.41
N GLN A 189 25.29 -2.85 14.19
CA GLN A 189 26.01 -1.63 14.58
C GLN A 189 25.67 -0.40 13.73
N LEU A 190 25.06 -0.60 12.55
CA LEU A 190 24.63 0.48 11.66
C LEU A 190 23.15 0.78 11.74
N LEU A 191 22.37 0.05 12.54
CA LEU A 191 20.94 0.24 12.61
C LEU A 191 20.58 1.63 13.12
N PRO A 192 19.76 2.41 12.38
CA PRO A 192 19.30 3.73 12.82
C PRO A 192 18.13 3.65 13.83
N ILE A 193 17.76 2.46 14.26
CA ILE A 193 16.62 2.15 15.12
C ILE A 193 17.05 1.31 16.32
N PRO A 194 16.28 1.35 17.42
CA PRO A 194 16.53 0.46 18.55
C PRO A 194 16.41 -1.02 18.14
N THR A 195 17.26 -1.85 18.71
CA THR A 195 17.22 -3.31 18.51
C THR A 195 16.21 -4.01 19.42
N HIS A 196 15.88 -3.39 20.57
CA HIS A 196 14.91 -3.91 21.51
C HIS A 196 13.48 -3.49 21.13
N TRP A 197 12.57 -4.48 21.13
CA TRP A 197 11.18 -4.27 20.75
C TRP A 197 10.47 -3.19 21.57
N ASN A 198 10.68 -3.17 22.88
CA ASN A 198 10.01 -2.20 23.77
C ASN A 198 10.43 -0.77 23.46
N GLU A 199 11.70 -0.53 23.17
CA GLU A 199 12.20 0.79 22.76
C GLU A 199 11.65 1.19 21.38
N LEU A 200 11.60 0.24 20.43
CA LEU A 200 11.00 0.49 19.13
C LEU A 200 9.52 0.84 19.23
N GLU A 201 8.79 0.20 20.16
CA GLU A 201 7.39 0.52 20.43
C GLU A 201 7.22 1.92 21.06
N LEU A 202 8.13 2.34 21.93
CA LEU A 202 8.18 3.72 22.43
C LEU A 202 8.44 4.73 21.30
N TRP A 203 9.40 4.43 20.41
CA TRP A 203 9.66 5.27 19.25
C TRP A 203 8.44 5.36 18.32
N SER A 204 7.71 4.27 18.14
CA SER A 204 6.49 4.28 17.31
C SER A 204 5.42 5.21 17.90
N GLN A 205 5.27 5.28 19.22
CA GLN A 205 4.35 6.21 19.86
C GLN A 205 4.70 7.68 19.62
N ALA A 206 5.99 7.97 19.52
CA ALA A 206 6.49 9.32 19.26
C ALA A 206 6.44 9.72 17.77
N LEU A 207 6.76 8.80 16.88
CA LEU A 207 6.92 9.05 15.44
C LEU A 207 5.62 8.87 14.66
N ASP A 208 4.78 7.89 15.03
CA ASP A 208 3.64 7.49 14.24
C ASP A 208 2.46 8.48 14.36
N GLU A 209 1.58 8.49 13.38
CA GLU A 209 0.36 9.27 13.45
C GLU A 209 -0.57 8.72 14.53
N LYS A 210 -1.30 9.62 15.22
CA LYS A 210 -2.35 9.22 16.15
C LYS A 210 -3.39 8.39 15.39
N LYS A 211 -3.57 7.14 15.75
CA LYS A 211 -4.75 6.39 15.33
C LYS A 211 -5.97 7.07 15.98
N SER A 212 -6.89 7.56 15.14
CA SER A 212 -8.17 8.06 15.61
C SER A 212 -8.85 6.95 16.40
N GLY A 213 -9.13 7.18 17.69
CA GLY A 213 -9.72 6.18 18.59
C GLY A 213 -8.83 5.75 19.75
N PHE A 214 -7.52 5.83 19.63
CA PHE A 214 -6.64 5.68 20.78
C PHE A 214 -6.30 7.08 21.32
N GLY A 215 -6.95 7.48 22.40
CA GLY A 215 -6.56 8.64 23.19
C GLY A 215 -5.20 8.38 23.83
N ILE A 216 -4.16 8.32 23.03
CA ILE A 216 -2.80 8.30 23.54
C ILE A 216 -2.52 9.74 23.92
N GLY A 217 -2.51 9.94 25.21
CA GLY A 217 -1.97 11.11 25.85
C GLY A 217 -0.54 11.38 25.37
N ASN A 218 0.02 12.39 25.88
CA ASN A 218 1.33 12.94 25.61
C ASN A 218 2.37 11.91 25.15
N ILE A 219 3.13 12.27 24.14
CA ILE A 219 4.36 11.59 23.74
C ILE A 219 5.21 11.42 24.99
N ASP A 220 5.67 10.20 25.27
CA ASP A 220 6.64 9.98 26.33
C ASP A 220 7.93 10.76 26.01
N PRO A 221 8.29 11.78 26.79
CA PRO A 221 9.49 12.56 26.54
C PRO A 221 10.76 11.68 26.51
N GLY A 222 10.84 10.65 27.33
CA GLY A 222 11.97 9.73 27.39
C GLY A 222 12.20 8.93 26.10
N ALA A 223 11.14 8.67 25.31
CA ALA A 223 11.27 8.00 24.03
C ALA A 223 12.04 8.84 22.98
N LEU A 224 12.06 10.16 23.17
CA LEU A 224 12.63 11.12 22.24
C LEU A 224 14.00 11.61 22.66
N GLU A 225 14.35 11.53 23.94
CA GLU A 225 15.67 11.92 24.45
C GLU A 225 16.80 11.11 23.78
N THR A 226 16.58 9.81 23.58
CA THR A 226 17.56 8.96 22.89
C THR A 226 17.65 9.23 21.38
N LEU A 227 16.58 9.73 20.79
CA LEU A 227 16.53 10.11 19.37
C LEU A 227 17.22 11.45 19.12
N CYS A 228 17.04 12.43 20.03
CA CYS A 228 17.53 13.79 19.92
C CYS A 228 18.79 14.02 20.78
N ALA A 229 19.70 13.04 20.82
CA ALA A 229 20.88 13.08 21.68
C ALA A 229 21.94 14.12 21.23
N ASP A 230 21.90 14.53 19.96
CA ASP A 230 22.86 15.50 19.43
C ASP A 230 22.34 16.96 19.64
N ALA A 231 23.28 17.90 19.79
CA ALA A 231 22.97 19.29 20.13
C ALA A 231 22.16 20.02 19.04
N GLU A 232 22.30 19.63 17.78
CA GLU A 232 21.53 20.20 16.66
C GLU A 232 20.10 19.69 16.66
N ASP A 233 19.91 18.39 16.90
CA ASP A 233 18.60 17.76 17.03
C ASP A 233 17.85 18.29 18.26
N ALA A 234 18.54 18.49 19.38
CA ALA A 234 17.97 19.11 20.57
C ALA A 234 17.47 20.53 20.30
N ARG A 235 18.23 21.34 19.58
CA ARG A 235 17.82 22.70 19.18
C ARG A 235 16.59 22.71 18.28
N LEU A 236 16.49 21.79 17.33
CA LEU A 236 15.29 21.64 16.49
C LEU A 236 14.08 21.28 17.34
N TRP A 237 14.25 20.35 18.26
CA TRP A 237 13.23 19.92 19.20
C TRP A 237 12.72 21.04 20.11
N GLU A 238 13.63 21.83 20.68
CA GLU A 238 13.28 22.94 21.56
C GLU A 238 12.50 24.04 20.84
N ARG A 239 12.84 24.35 19.59
CA ARG A 239 12.26 25.46 18.81
C ARG A 239 10.95 25.13 18.12
N THR A 240 10.60 23.85 18.00
CA THR A 240 9.44 23.42 17.21
C THR A 240 8.28 23.09 18.12
N ASP A 241 7.13 23.74 17.91
CA ASP A 241 5.89 23.46 18.66
C ASP A 241 5.34 22.06 18.35
N ASP A 242 5.44 21.61 17.10
CA ASP A 242 5.09 20.25 16.71
C ASP A 242 6.26 19.30 16.98
N LYS A 243 6.31 18.80 18.21
CA LYS A 243 7.34 17.86 18.69
C LYS A 243 7.39 16.56 17.86
N ARG A 244 6.26 16.12 17.35
CA ARG A 244 6.18 14.91 16.50
C ARG A 244 6.81 15.15 15.14
N HIS A 245 6.55 16.31 14.55
CA HIS A 245 7.20 16.70 13.30
C HIS A 245 8.73 16.81 13.49
N ALA A 246 9.19 17.45 14.54
CA ALA A 246 10.61 17.56 14.88
C ALA A 246 11.25 16.17 15.03
N ALA A 247 10.63 15.26 15.76
CA ALA A 247 11.09 13.88 15.91
C ALA A 247 11.23 13.14 14.57
N ARG A 248 10.26 13.31 13.66
CA ARG A 248 10.31 12.72 12.31
C ARG A 248 11.45 13.28 11.46
N VAL A 249 11.71 14.59 11.55
CA VAL A 249 12.82 15.23 10.84
C VAL A 249 14.17 14.67 11.32
N VAL A 250 14.35 14.56 12.64
CA VAL A 250 15.54 13.98 13.25
C VAL A 250 15.71 12.52 12.83
N PHE A 251 14.64 11.71 12.95
CA PHE A 251 14.67 10.32 12.55
C PHE A 251 15.01 10.15 11.06
N ARG A 252 14.38 10.95 10.19
CA ARG A 252 14.66 10.95 8.75
C ARG A 252 16.12 11.20 8.45
N ARG A 253 16.73 12.26 9.06
CA ARG A 253 18.16 12.56 8.90
C ARG A 253 19.00 11.35 9.27
N ARG A 254 18.78 10.80 10.46
CA ARG A 254 19.46 9.61 10.94
C ARG A 254 19.30 8.41 10.01
N LEU A 255 18.09 8.19 9.47
CA LEU A 255 17.85 7.09 8.53
C LEU A 255 18.61 7.28 7.22
N VAL A 256 18.55 8.47 6.63
CA VAL A 256 19.18 8.76 5.32
C VAL A 256 20.70 8.81 5.41
N ASP A 257 21.27 9.24 6.54
CA ASP A 257 22.72 9.29 6.78
C ASP A 257 23.31 7.91 7.15
N THR A 258 22.47 6.89 7.32
CA THR A 258 22.93 5.54 7.66
C THR A 258 23.53 4.85 6.44
N PRO A 259 24.79 4.34 6.50
CA PRO A 259 25.39 3.56 5.43
C PRO A 259 24.52 2.33 5.06
N GLY A 260 24.36 2.09 3.78
CA GLY A 260 23.47 1.05 3.25
C GLY A 260 22.01 1.48 3.13
N VAL A 261 21.67 2.71 3.51
CA VAL A 261 20.36 3.32 3.21
C VAL A 261 20.51 4.27 2.04
N VAL A 262 19.68 4.10 1.01
CA VAL A 262 19.67 4.98 -0.16
C VAL A 262 18.25 5.46 -0.42
N ALA A 263 18.07 6.77 -0.44
CA ALA A 263 16.79 7.42 -0.71
C ALA A 263 16.86 8.30 -1.96
N THR A 264 15.81 8.27 -2.78
CA THR A 264 15.70 9.18 -3.93
C THR A 264 15.27 10.55 -3.44
N VAL A 265 16.07 11.58 -3.70
CA VAL A 265 15.81 12.96 -3.26
C VAL A 265 15.23 13.83 -4.38
N GLU A 266 15.55 13.54 -5.65
CA GLU A 266 15.17 14.38 -6.80
C GLU A 266 14.03 13.77 -7.63
N SER A 267 13.26 14.66 -8.30
CA SER A 267 12.27 14.28 -9.30
C SER A 267 12.76 14.68 -10.68
N PRO A 268 13.20 13.77 -11.53
CA PRO A 268 13.64 14.09 -12.90
C PRO A 268 12.46 14.23 -13.87
N ILE A 269 11.24 14.47 -13.41
CA ILE A 269 10.05 14.54 -14.26
C ILE A 269 9.75 16.02 -14.50
N ASP A 270 9.85 16.44 -15.76
CA ASP A 270 9.61 17.82 -16.18
C ASP A 270 8.11 18.14 -16.25
N ALA A 271 7.25 17.14 -16.47
CA ALA A 271 5.81 17.31 -16.52
C ALA A 271 5.22 17.72 -15.16
N SER A 272 4.35 18.70 -15.15
CA SER A 272 3.55 19.08 -13.98
C SER A 272 2.48 18.03 -13.69
N LEU A 273 2.17 17.79 -12.40
CA LEU A 273 1.05 16.95 -11.99
C LEU A 273 -0.06 17.81 -11.39
N ILE A 274 -1.26 17.71 -11.96
CA ILE A 274 -2.44 18.42 -11.50
C ILE A 274 -3.45 17.41 -10.97
N ILE A 275 -3.84 17.54 -9.71
CA ILE A 275 -4.86 16.67 -9.07
C ILE A 275 -6.13 17.49 -8.89
N ARG A 276 -7.26 16.98 -9.40
CA ARG A 276 -8.57 17.62 -9.34
C ARG A 276 -9.61 16.69 -8.74
N ALA A 277 -10.48 17.24 -7.90
CA ALA A 277 -11.68 16.52 -7.46
C ALA A 277 -12.84 16.87 -8.39
N ARG A 278 -13.48 15.86 -8.98
CA ARG A 278 -14.69 15.98 -9.80
C ARG A 278 -15.90 15.62 -8.97
N ARG A 279 -16.73 16.61 -8.65
CA ARG A 279 -17.99 16.36 -7.97
C ARG A 279 -18.98 15.71 -8.93
N VAL A 280 -19.61 14.63 -8.47
CA VAL A 280 -20.72 13.96 -9.16
C VAL A 280 -21.88 13.89 -8.17
N GLU A 281 -23.03 14.38 -8.57
CA GLU A 281 -24.25 14.31 -7.75
C GLU A 281 -24.84 12.91 -7.84
N LEU A 282 -25.34 12.43 -6.70
CA LEU A 282 -26.04 11.14 -6.64
C LEU A 282 -27.45 11.29 -7.18
N SER A 283 -27.97 10.25 -7.82
CA SER A 283 -29.37 10.19 -8.19
C SER A 283 -30.26 10.02 -6.95
N ALA A 284 -31.55 10.35 -7.06
CA ALA A 284 -32.51 10.20 -5.98
C ALA A 284 -32.65 8.73 -5.52
N GLU A 285 -32.51 7.80 -6.45
CA GLU A 285 -32.55 6.36 -6.19
C GLU A 285 -31.36 5.92 -5.33
N VAL A 286 -30.16 6.39 -5.66
CA VAL A 286 -28.94 6.12 -4.89
C VAL A 286 -29.03 6.76 -3.51
N ASP A 287 -29.49 8.02 -3.41
CA ASP A 287 -29.67 8.71 -2.14
C ASP A 287 -30.63 7.98 -1.20
N ALA A 288 -31.71 7.40 -1.73
CA ALA A 288 -32.65 6.60 -0.95
C ALA A 288 -31.97 5.35 -0.34
N VAL A 289 -31.14 4.65 -1.13
CA VAL A 289 -30.38 3.49 -0.63
C VAL A 289 -29.32 3.93 0.38
N PHE A 290 -28.67 5.09 0.19
CA PHE A 290 -27.74 5.67 1.15
C PHE A 290 -28.42 5.98 2.50
N ALA A 291 -29.61 6.57 2.48
CA ALA A 291 -30.37 6.86 3.69
C ALA A 291 -30.64 5.57 4.48
N HIS A 292 -31.07 4.52 3.79
CA HIS A 292 -31.27 3.20 4.42
C HIS A 292 -29.97 2.65 5.01
N LEU A 293 -28.89 2.62 4.22
CA LEU A 293 -27.58 2.10 4.64
C LEU A 293 -27.05 2.81 5.89
N ARG A 294 -27.14 4.15 5.94
CA ARG A 294 -26.68 4.95 7.08
C ARG A 294 -27.53 4.78 8.33
N GLN A 295 -28.85 4.60 8.15
CA GLN A 295 -29.77 4.44 9.27
C GLN A 295 -29.68 3.05 9.89
N PHE A 296 -29.63 2.01 9.08
CA PHE A 296 -29.78 0.62 9.52
C PHE A 296 -28.49 -0.20 9.51
N TRP A 297 -27.41 0.31 8.89
CA TRP A 297 -26.17 -0.45 8.66
C TRP A 297 -26.41 -1.75 7.92
N GLU A 298 -27.33 -1.71 6.97
CA GLU A 298 -27.80 -2.86 6.20
C GLU A 298 -28.01 -2.47 4.74
N LEU A 299 -27.55 -3.30 3.82
CA LEU A 299 -27.83 -3.17 2.39
C LEU A 299 -29.25 -3.69 2.08
N PRO A 300 -29.87 -3.33 0.93
CA PRO A 300 -31.25 -3.72 0.60
C PRO A 300 -31.52 -5.23 0.57
N ASP A 301 -30.49 -6.06 0.37
CA ASP A 301 -30.60 -7.52 0.39
C ASP A 301 -30.55 -8.16 1.79
N GLY A 302 -30.39 -7.34 2.84
CA GLY A 302 -30.24 -7.79 4.22
C GLY A 302 -28.80 -8.02 4.67
N TRP A 303 -27.81 -7.63 3.86
CA TRP A 303 -26.40 -7.67 4.28
C TRP A 303 -26.16 -6.62 5.36
N THR A 304 -25.92 -7.08 6.59
CA THR A 304 -25.58 -6.22 7.73
C THR A 304 -24.10 -5.95 7.78
N LEU A 305 -23.73 -4.70 8.01
CA LEU A 305 -22.35 -4.26 8.14
C LEU A 305 -21.85 -4.39 9.59
N SER A 306 -20.60 -4.76 9.78
CA SER A 306 -20.01 -4.98 11.11
C SER A 306 -19.33 -3.74 11.69
N ASP A 307 -18.65 -2.96 10.85
CA ASP A 307 -17.81 -1.86 11.30
C ASP A 307 -17.73 -0.72 10.25
N GLY A 308 -17.03 0.35 10.63
CA GLY A 308 -16.86 1.53 9.79
C GLY A 308 -16.06 1.23 8.50
N LEU A 309 -15.22 0.19 8.47
CA LEU A 309 -14.48 -0.17 7.27
C LEU A 309 -15.38 -0.80 6.21
N GLU A 310 -16.32 -1.66 6.64
CA GLU A 310 -17.36 -2.19 5.74
C GLU A 310 -18.25 -1.05 5.23
N MET A 311 -18.71 -0.14 6.13
CA MET A 311 -19.47 1.04 5.74
C MET A 311 -18.74 1.87 4.69
N PHE A 312 -17.47 2.17 4.94
CA PHE A 312 -16.63 2.96 4.04
C PHE A 312 -16.54 2.35 2.63
N ARG A 313 -16.38 1.02 2.54
CA ARG A 313 -16.31 0.31 1.27
C ARG A 313 -17.65 0.32 0.54
N HIS A 314 -18.73 -0.12 1.20
CA HIS A 314 -20.05 -0.22 0.57
C HIS A 314 -20.65 1.14 0.21
N ALA A 315 -20.35 2.19 0.97
CA ALA A 315 -20.76 3.55 0.62
C ALA A 315 -20.10 4.02 -0.68
N ARG A 316 -18.83 3.67 -0.90
CA ARG A 316 -18.11 4.02 -2.14
C ARG A 316 -18.62 3.24 -3.35
N ASP A 317 -18.91 1.95 -3.19
CA ASP A 317 -19.56 1.14 -4.24
C ASP A 317 -20.93 1.74 -4.60
N LEU A 318 -21.74 2.07 -3.59
CA LEU A 318 -23.06 2.67 -3.78
C LEU A 318 -22.98 4.06 -4.45
N ALA A 319 -21.97 4.84 -4.14
CA ALA A 319 -21.73 6.14 -4.80
C ALA A 319 -21.41 6.02 -6.30
N LEU A 320 -21.00 4.84 -6.75
CA LEU A 320 -20.85 4.49 -8.18
C LEU A 320 -22.12 3.87 -8.76
N GLY A 321 -23.21 3.82 -8.01
CA GLY A 321 -24.53 3.39 -8.44
C GLY A 321 -24.80 1.91 -8.25
N PHE A 322 -24.03 1.15 -7.48
CA PHE A 322 -24.27 -0.27 -7.25
C PHE A 322 -23.98 -0.68 -5.80
N TYR A 323 -24.55 -1.83 -5.43
CA TYR A 323 -24.14 -2.56 -4.23
C TYR A 323 -24.01 -4.05 -4.54
N LEU A 324 -23.28 -4.77 -3.70
CA LEU A 324 -23.13 -6.22 -3.82
C LEU A 324 -24.21 -6.93 -3.03
N LYS A 325 -24.93 -7.87 -3.64
CA LYS A 325 -25.86 -8.77 -2.95
C LYS A 325 -25.32 -10.20 -2.96
N TRP A 326 -25.80 -11.00 -2.02
CA TRP A 326 -25.52 -12.43 -2.00
C TRP A 326 -26.41 -13.21 -2.98
N GLU A 327 -25.76 -14.09 -3.79
CA GLU A 327 -26.44 -15.01 -4.69
C GLU A 327 -25.78 -16.40 -4.60
N PRO A 328 -26.48 -17.48 -4.16
CA PRO A 328 -27.85 -17.45 -3.62
C PRO A 328 -27.96 -16.71 -2.28
N ARG A 329 -29.19 -16.34 -1.90
CA ARG A 329 -29.44 -15.71 -0.58
C ARG A 329 -29.05 -16.68 0.54
N PRO A 330 -28.26 -16.26 1.54
CA PRO A 330 -27.88 -17.13 2.64
C PRO A 330 -29.09 -17.62 3.45
N PRO A 331 -29.03 -18.85 3.99
CA PRO A 331 -30.08 -19.37 4.86
C PRO A 331 -30.14 -18.58 6.18
N ILE A 332 -31.33 -18.59 6.81
CA ILE A 332 -31.56 -17.81 8.05
C ILE A 332 -30.66 -18.27 9.19
N GLU A 333 -30.33 -19.55 9.23
CA GLU A 333 -29.45 -20.19 10.22
C GLU A 333 -28.01 -19.64 10.12
N TRP A 334 -27.60 -19.15 8.95
CA TRP A 334 -26.33 -18.47 8.74
C TRP A 334 -26.43 -16.96 8.99
N LEU A 335 -27.53 -16.34 8.52
CA LEU A 335 -27.73 -14.90 8.61
C LEU A 335 -27.91 -14.42 10.06
N GLN A 336 -28.69 -15.13 10.87
CA GLN A 336 -29.05 -14.67 12.22
C GLN A 336 -27.84 -14.61 13.16
N PRO A 337 -26.98 -15.64 13.25
CA PRO A 337 -25.75 -15.56 14.04
C PRO A 337 -24.78 -14.46 13.56
N ARG A 338 -24.67 -14.28 12.23
CA ARG A 338 -23.90 -13.20 11.64
C ARG A 338 -24.43 -11.82 12.06
N LYS A 339 -25.73 -11.60 11.95
CA LYS A 339 -26.38 -10.34 12.32
C LYS A 339 -26.20 -10.01 13.81
N ASN A 340 -26.34 -11.01 14.68
CA ASN A 340 -26.12 -10.87 16.12
C ASN A 340 -24.67 -10.50 16.44
N TRP A 341 -23.71 -11.20 15.82
CA TRP A 341 -22.28 -10.91 16.00
C TRP A 341 -21.94 -9.49 15.53
N HIS A 342 -22.41 -9.08 14.35
CA HIS A 342 -22.14 -7.73 13.84
C HIS A 342 -22.82 -6.64 14.69
N ALA A 343 -24.00 -6.88 15.21
CA ALA A 343 -24.65 -5.96 16.14
C ALA A 343 -23.85 -5.79 17.43
N PHE A 344 -23.32 -6.90 17.98
CA PHE A 344 -22.43 -6.87 19.13
C PHE A 344 -21.13 -6.09 18.81
N VAL A 345 -20.48 -6.37 17.69
CA VAL A 345 -19.26 -5.67 17.26
C VAL A 345 -19.50 -4.15 17.17
N ARG A 346 -20.57 -3.71 16.50
CA ARG A 346 -20.92 -2.27 16.41
C ARG A 346 -21.11 -1.62 17.78
N SER A 347 -21.87 -2.29 18.67
CA SER A 347 -22.05 -1.81 20.03
C SER A 347 -20.73 -1.68 20.78
N LYS A 348 -19.86 -2.70 20.68
CA LYS A 348 -18.57 -2.71 21.35
C LYS A 348 -17.63 -1.62 20.83
N LEU A 349 -17.56 -1.44 19.52
CA LEU A 349 -16.73 -0.40 18.88
C LEU A 349 -17.20 1.02 19.25
N LYS A 350 -18.51 1.23 19.35
CA LYS A 350 -19.08 2.53 19.75
C LYS A 350 -18.67 2.95 21.18
N HIS A 351 -18.53 2.00 22.08
CA HIS A 351 -18.24 2.26 23.50
C HIS A 351 -16.76 2.01 23.87
N SER A 352 -15.96 1.47 22.97
CA SER A 352 -14.55 1.17 23.23
C SER A 352 -13.62 2.21 22.62
N ARG A 353 -12.71 2.75 23.45
CA ARG A 353 -11.61 3.60 22.96
C ARG A 353 -10.39 2.81 22.47
N LYS A 354 -10.39 1.48 22.64
CA LYS A 354 -9.22 0.62 22.38
C LYS A 354 -9.40 -0.30 21.17
N LEU A 355 -10.63 -0.48 20.71
CA LEU A 355 -10.96 -1.37 19.59
C LEU A 355 -11.50 -0.53 18.43
N ASP A 356 -11.05 -0.82 17.20
CA ASP A 356 -11.38 -0.06 15.99
C ASP A 356 -11.93 -0.91 14.84
N SER A 357 -11.93 -2.25 14.98
CA SER A 357 -12.36 -3.16 13.93
C SER A 357 -12.91 -4.48 14.46
N GLU A 358 -13.73 -5.17 13.65
CA GLU A 358 -14.25 -6.51 13.96
C GLU A 358 -13.11 -7.48 14.33
N LEU A 359 -11.99 -7.43 13.61
CA LEU A 359 -10.84 -8.29 13.89
C LEU A 359 -10.28 -8.08 15.29
N GLN A 360 -10.22 -6.85 15.77
CA GLN A 360 -9.75 -6.55 17.12
C GLN A 360 -10.75 -7.02 18.18
N VAL A 361 -12.06 -6.85 17.93
CA VAL A 361 -13.10 -7.40 18.81
C VAL A 361 -12.99 -8.92 18.89
N ARG A 362 -12.80 -9.60 17.77
CA ARG A 362 -12.61 -11.07 17.74
C ARG A 362 -11.38 -11.52 18.50
N LYS A 363 -10.25 -10.82 18.35
CA LYS A 363 -9.02 -11.09 19.13
C LYS A 363 -9.24 -10.86 20.64
N TRP A 364 -9.97 -9.81 20.98
CA TRP A 364 -10.33 -9.52 22.38
C TRP A 364 -11.18 -10.65 22.97
N VAL A 365 -12.25 -11.11 22.27
CA VAL A 365 -13.07 -12.25 22.73
C VAL A 365 -12.23 -13.54 22.85
N GLY A 366 -11.31 -13.77 21.90
CA GLY A 366 -10.39 -14.90 21.98
C GLY A 366 -9.48 -14.87 23.22
N ALA A 367 -9.04 -13.67 23.65
CA ALA A 367 -8.29 -13.51 24.88
C ALA A 367 -9.18 -13.75 26.11
N LEU A 368 -10.44 -13.27 26.14
CA LEU A 368 -11.40 -13.55 27.21
C LEU A 368 -11.59 -15.07 27.40
N LYS A 369 -11.80 -15.83 26.33
CA LYS A 369 -11.95 -17.30 26.38
C LYS A 369 -10.73 -17.98 27.01
N LYS A 370 -9.52 -17.53 26.67
CA LYS A 370 -8.28 -18.06 27.25
C LYS A 370 -8.19 -17.78 28.76
N HIS A 371 -8.47 -16.53 29.18
CA HIS A 371 -8.44 -16.15 30.59
C HIS A 371 -9.53 -16.86 31.42
N ALA A 372 -10.70 -17.09 30.83
CA ALA A 372 -11.74 -17.88 31.48
C ALA A 372 -11.34 -19.35 31.64
N ALA A 373 -10.67 -19.95 30.66
CA ALA A 373 -10.21 -21.32 30.72
C ALA A 373 -9.11 -21.53 31.79
N THR A 374 -8.27 -20.51 32.02
CA THR A 374 -7.22 -20.54 33.07
C THR A 374 -7.74 -20.15 34.45
N LYS A 375 -9.06 -19.87 34.60
CA LYS A 375 -9.70 -19.37 35.82
C LYS A 375 -9.09 -18.07 36.38
N GLU A 376 -8.36 -17.32 35.57
CA GLU A 376 -7.75 -16.05 35.96
C GLU A 376 -8.77 -14.92 36.10
N ARG A 377 -9.91 -15.02 35.38
CA ARG A 377 -10.98 -14.02 35.40
C ARG A 377 -12.36 -14.68 35.28
N LYS A 378 -13.33 -14.23 36.12
CA LYS A 378 -14.74 -14.52 35.86
C LYS A 378 -15.25 -13.58 34.78
N LEU A 379 -15.95 -14.13 33.79
CA LEU A 379 -16.61 -13.37 32.73
C LEU A 379 -17.85 -12.67 33.31
N ASP A 380 -18.00 -11.41 32.98
CA ASP A 380 -19.24 -10.67 33.26
C ASP A 380 -20.31 -10.96 32.17
N THR A 381 -21.48 -10.34 32.29
CA THR A 381 -22.61 -10.56 31.36
C THR A 381 -22.27 -10.15 29.94
N GLU A 382 -21.52 -9.03 29.76
CA GLU A 382 -21.09 -8.57 28.44
C GLU A 382 -20.04 -9.51 27.82
N ASP A 383 -19.08 -9.97 28.63
CA ASP A 383 -18.07 -10.93 28.22
C ASP A 383 -18.72 -12.26 27.76
N LEU A 384 -19.73 -12.76 28.51
CA LEU A 384 -20.48 -13.97 28.16
C LEU A 384 -21.23 -13.78 26.84
N GLN A 385 -21.96 -12.66 26.67
CA GLN A 385 -22.66 -12.34 25.43
C GLN A 385 -21.68 -12.27 24.24
N ALA A 386 -20.49 -11.69 24.43
CA ALA A 386 -19.45 -11.62 23.41
C ALA A 386 -19.01 -13.01 22.94
N VAL A 387 -18.78 -13.90 23.91
CA VAL A 387 -18.36 -15.29 23.63
C VAL A 387 -19.48 -16.04 22.91
N GLU A 388 -20.71 -15.96 23.39
CA GLU A 388 -21.88 -16.62 22.80
C GLU A 388 -22.12 -16.17 21.35
N CYS A 389 -22.13 -14.86 21.09
CA CYS A 389 -22.32 -14.29 19.75
C CYS A 389 -21.19 -14.74 18.79
N LEU A 390 -19.93 -14.74 19.24
CA LEU A 390 -18.81 -15.17 18.41
C LEU A 390 -18.88 -16.67 18.13
N ASP A 391 -19.16 -17.50 19.13
CA ASP A 391 -19.20 -18.96 18.99
C ASP A 391 -20.37 -19.39 18.08
N ALA A 392 -21.55 -18.78 18.26
CA ALA A 392 -22.69 -19.02 17.36
C ALA A 392 -22.36 -18.65 15.91
N TRP A 393 -21.66 -17.52 15.70
CA TRP A 393 -21.21 -17.13 14.36
C TRP A 393 -20.15 -18.09 13.81
N LEU A 394 -19.13 -18.45 14.57
CA LEU A 394 -18.08 -19.35 14.11
C LEU A 394 -18.59 -20.75 13.79
N ALA A 395 -19.63 -21.24 14.49
CA ALA A 395 -20.23 -22.54 14.24
C ALA A 395 -20.87 -22.65 12.85
N VAL A 396 -21.39 -21.55 12.30
CA VAL A 396 -22.08 -21.54 11.01
C VAL A 396 -21.32 -20.84 9.89
N ARG A 397 -20.30 -20.04 10.20
CA ARG A 397 -19.59 -19.18 9.24
C ARG A 397 -19.15 -19.92 7.99
N ASP A 398 -18.60 -21.11 8.15
CA ASP A 398 -17.99 -21.89 7.09
C ASP A 398 -18.97 -22.90 6.44
N THR A 399 -20.23 -22.97 6.90
CA THR A 399 -21.28 -23.85 6.34
C THR A 399 -21.86 -23.31 5.03
N PHE A 400 -21.70 -22.02 4.78
CA PHE A 400 -22.17 -21.36 3.58
C PHE A 400 -21.10 -20.41 3.06
N LYS A 401 -20.80 -20.48 1.76
CA LYS A 401 -19.89 -19.55 1.08
C LYS A 401 -20.72 -18.64 0.17
N PRO A 402 -21.05 -17.44 0.62
CA PRO A 402 -21.83 -16.52 -0.19
C PRO A 402 -21.01 -16.12 -1.43
N ASN A 403 -21.67 -16.20 -2.59
CA ASN A 403 -21.20 -15.51 -3.78
C ASN A 403 -21.82 -14.11 -3.81
N THR A 404 -21.18 -13.15 -4.46
CA THR A 404 -21.66 -11.78 -4.56
C THR A 404 -21.84 -11.38 -6.01
N VAL A 405 -22.97 -10.76 -6.30
CA VAL A 405 -23.28 -10.18 -7.60
C VAL A 405 -23.60 -8.69 -7.45
N PRO A 406 -23.21 -7.83 -8.41
CA PRO A 406 -23.55 -6.42 -8.37
C PRO A 406 -25.04 -6.20 -8.70
N VAL A 407 -25.70 -5.38 -7.90
CA VAL A 407 -27.03 -4.85 -8.18
C VAL A 407 -26.88 -3.37 -8.50
N TRP A 408 -27.22 -3.00 -9.71
CA TRP A 408 -27.13 -1.62 -10.15
C TRP A 408 -28.42 -0.88 -9.81
N VAL A 409 -28.25 0.23 -9.10
CA VAL A 409 -29.32 1.18 -8.75
C VAL A 409 -29.42 2.25 -9.82
N ASP A 410 -28.24 2.70 -10.30
CA ASP A 410 -28.13 3.79 -11.27
C ASP A 410 -26.80 3.67 -12.05
N SER A 411 -26.71 4.29 -13.22
CA SER A 411 -25.50 4.34 -14.05
C SER A 411 -25.00 5.76 -14.34
N SER A 412 -25.55 6.79 -13.69
CA SER A 412 -25.21 8.18 -13.99
C SER A 412 -23.73 8.50 -13.74
N ALA A 413 -23.14 7.98 -12.68
CA ALA A 413 -21.71 8.15 -12.43
C ALA A 413 -20.83 7.51 -13.53
N LEU A 414 -21.28 6.38 -14.10
CA LEU A 414 -20.60 5.70 -15.19
C LEU A 414 -20.80 6.45 -16.52
N ALA A 415 -21.97 7.02 -16.75
CA ALA A 415 -22.25 7.85 -17.93
C ALA A 415 -21.32 9.08 -17.98
N ILE A 416 -21.10 9.76 -16.85
CA ILE A 416 -20.14 10.86 -16.73
C ILE A 416 -18.71 10.39 -17.03
N ALA A 417 -18.33 9.21 -16.56
CA ALA A 417 -17.01 8.65 -16.86
C ALA A 417 -16.85 8.30 -18.35
N ALA A 418 -17.89 7.77 -18.97
CA ALA A 418 -17.91 7.47 -20.40
C ALA A 418 -17.86 8.75 -21.25
N GLU A 419 -18.62 9.78 -20.90
CA GLU A 419 -18.55 11.09 -21.55
C GLU A 419 -17.14 11.68 -21.46
N TRP A 420 -16.53 11.64 -20.25
CA TRP A 420 -15.15 12.07 -20.05
C TRP A 420 -14.18 11.31 -20.98
N ALA A 421 -14.33 9.99 -21.07
CA ALA A 421 -13.47 9.14 -21.89
C ALA A 421 -13.65 9.36 -23.39
N HIS A 422 -14.83 9.78 -23.85
CA HIS A 422 -15.08 10.11 -25.25
C HIS A 422 -14.60 11.51 -25.65
N THR A 423 -14.42 12.42 -24.69
CA THR A 423 -14.00 13.80 -24.96
C THR A 423 -12.49 13.97 -25.09
N ARG A 424 -11.71 13.06 -24.51
CA ARG A 424 -10.23 13.14 -24.51
C ARG A 424 -9.57 11.77 -24.36
N PRO A 425 -8.41 11.52 -24.96
CA PRO A 425 -7.65 10.30 -24.70
C PRO A 425 -7.20 10.26 -23.24
N GLY A 426 -7.48 9.16 -22.54
CA GLY A 426 -7.12 9.04 -21.14
C GLY A 426 -7.43 7.67 -20.55
N ILE A 427 -7.12 7.49 -19.27
CA ILE A 427 -7.34 6.26 -18.53
C ILE A 427 -8.42 6.48 -17.48
N VAL A 428 -9.48 5.69 -17.51
CA VAL A 428 -10.47 5.60 -16.44
C VAL A 428 -10.06 4.46 -15.48
N TRP A 429 -9.72 4.82 -14.26
CA TRP A 429 -9.27 3.89 -13.23
C TRP A 429 -10.43 3.39 -12.38
N VAL A 430 -10.55 2.06 -12.22
CA VAL A 430 -11.61 1.40 -11.45
C VAL A 430 -11.02 0.43 -10.44
N GLU A 431 -11.57 0.41 -9.22
CA GLU A 431 -11.18 -0.55 -8.18
C GLU A 431 -11.97 -1.85 -8.33
N ASN A 432 -13.28 -1.76 -8.56
CA ASN A 432 -14.16 -2.91 -8.66
C ASN A 432 -14.29 -3.39 -10.13
N PRO A 433 -14.01 -4.69 -10.42
CA PRO A 433 -14.09 -5.22 -11.77
C PRO A 433 -15.47 -5.07 -12.44
N CYS A 434 -16.58 -5.14 -11.69
CA CYS A 434 -17.92 -5.02 -12.25
C CYS A 434 -18.19 -3.62 -12.85
N VAL A 435 -17.53 -2.58 -12.32
CA VAL A 435 -17.57 -1.21 -12.87
C VAL A 435 -16.89 -1.17 -14.24
N GLY A 436 -15.71 -1.78 -14.35
CA GLY A 436 -14.97 -1.86 -15.61
C GLY A 436 -15.72 -2.65 -16.68
N GLN A 437 -16.31 -3.79 -16.29
CA GLN A 437 -17.14 -4.62 -17.17
C GLN A 437 -18.36 -3.84 -17.67
N ARG A 438 -19.04 -3.10 -16.78
CA ARG A 438 -20.23 -2.33 -17.16
C ARG A 438 -19.88 -1.15 -18.07
N LEU A 439 -18.76 -0.46 -17.83
CA LEU A 439 -18.27 0.58 -18.75
C LEU A 439 -17.97 0.03 -20.16
N ARG A 440 -17.47 -1.18 -20.24
CA ARG A 440 -17.30 -1.89 -21.52
C ARG A 440 -18.65 -2.23 -22.16
N ASP A 441 -19.53 -2.88 -21.42
CA ASP A 441 -20.75 -3.48 -21.96
C ASP A 441 -21.80 -2.43 -22.34
N GLU A 442 -21.95 -1.35 -21.57
CA GLU A 442 -22.94 -0.30 -21.82
C GLU A 442 -22.39 0.88 -22.64
N PHE A 443 -21.12 1.21 -22.48
CA PHE A 443 -20.54 2.41 -23.08
C PHE A 443 -19.44 2.13 -24.12
N GLY A 444 -19.13 0.86 -24.40
CA GLY A 444 -18.20 0.46 -25.46
C GLY A 444 -16.72 0.80 -25.19
N LEU A 445 -16.34 1.05 -23.93
CA LEU A 445 -14.95 1.37 -23.58
C LEU A 445 -14.13 0.08 -23.43
N SER A 446 -12.90 0.07 -23.95
CA SER A 446 -12.00 -1.08 -23.75
C SER A 446 -11.62 -1.21 -22.29
N TYR A 447 -11.91 -2.36 -21.66
CA TYR A 447 -11.60 -2.63 -20.26
C TYR A 447 -10.43 -3.60 -20.11
N TYR A 448 -9.41 -3.20 -19.35
CA TYR A 448 -8.24 -4.01 -18.98
C TYR A 448 -8.35 -4.45 -17.53
N GLY A 449 -8.76 -5.69 -17.35
CA GLY A 449 -9.05 -6.30 -16.05
C GLY A 449 -7.87 -7.09 -15.48
N GLU A 450 -8.06 -8.39 -15.30
CA GLU A 450 -7.08 -9.27 -14.69
C GLU A 450 -5.77 -9.30 -15.51
N GLN A 451 -4.62 -9.24 -14.81
CA GLN A 451 -3.29 -9.17 -15.40
C GLN A 451 -3.06 -8.02 -16.39
N GLY A 452 -3.96 -7.01 -16.42
CA GLY A 452 -3.88 -5.89 -17.37
C GLY A 452 -4.17 -6.31 -18.81
N ARG A 453 -5.05 -7.28 -19.01
CA ARG A 453 -5.52 -7.77 -20.30
C ARG A 453 -6.98 -7.39 -20.55
N ASP A 454 -7.31 -7.22 -21.82
CA ASP A 454 -8.69 -7.10 -22.28
C ASP A 454 -9.31 -8.48 -22.55
N GLU A 455 -10.55 -8.52 -22.98
CA GLU A 455 -11.27 -9.75 -23.32
C GLU A 455 -10.67 -10.54 -24.49
N THR A 456 -9.83 -9.89 -25.31
CA THR A 456 -9.10 -10.51 -26.42
C THR A 456 -7.67 -10.90 -26.04
N GLU A 457 -7.35 -10.94 -24.75
CA GLU A 457 -6.04 -11.27 -24.18
C GLU A 457 -4.91 -10.28 -24.55
N ARG A 458 -5.23 -9.10 -25.11
CA ARG A 458 -4.24 -8.07 -25.39
C ARG A 458 -3.88 -7.30 -24.14
N PHE A 459 -2.60 -7.02 -24.00
CA PHE A 459 -2.12 -6.20 -22.89
C PHE A 459 -2.44 -4.71 -23.07
N ILE A 460 -2.67 -4.02 -21.98
CA ILE A 460 -2.93 -2.58 -21.92
C ILE A 460 -1.83 -1.76 -22.63
N ASP A 461 -0.59 -2.21 -22.56
CA ASP A 461 0.56 -1.54 -23.19
C ASP A 461 0.46 -1.52 -24.74
N ALA A 462 -0.37 -2.35 -25.33
CA ALA A 462 -0.63 -2.42 -26.79
C ALA A 462 -1.86 -1.60 -27.22
N HIS A 463 -2.54 -0.91 -26.29
CA HIS A 463 -3.68 -0.06 -26.62
C HIS A 463 -3.23 1.23 -27.33
N ASP A 464 -4.04 1.71 -28.26
CA ASP A 464 -3.79 2.96 -28.99
C ASP A 464 -3.83 4.18 -28.03
N PRO A 465 -2.70 4.89 -27.82
CA PRO A 465 -2.68 6.03 -26.90
C PRO A 465 -3.61 7.21 -27.28
N LYS A 466 -4.10 7.22 -28.51
CA LYS A 466 -5.08 8.23 -28.98
C LYS A 466 -6.51 7.93 -28.55
N LYS A 467 -6.74 6.77 -27.91
CA LYS A 467 -8.04 6.33 -27.43
C LYS A 467 -8.01 6.20 -25.91
N SER A 468 -9.17 6.41 -25.31
CA SER A 468 -9.37 6.15 -23.89
C SER A 468 -9.57 4.68 -23.63
N LEU A 469 -9.23 4.28 -22.40
CA LEU A 469 -9.42 2.93 -21.90
C LEU A 469 -9.85 2.95 -20.43
N VAL A 470 -10.38 1.82 -19.97
CA VAL A 470 -10.69 1.55 -18.56
C VAL A 470 -9.66 0.57 -18.01
N ALA A 471 -9.05 0.85 -16.88
CA ALA A 471 -8.03 0.03 -16.26
C ALA A 471 -8.35 -0.31 -14.81
N SER A 472 -8.22 -1.59 -14.44
CA SER A 472 -8.29 -2.01 -13.05
C SER A 472 -7.07 -1.52 -12.28
N ILE A 473 -7.30 -0.75 -11.19
CA ILE A 473 -6.25 -0.30 -10.27
C ILE A 473 -5.51 -1.51 -9.68
N ALA A 474 -6.26 -2.58 -9.36
CA ALA A 474 -5.69 -3.78 -8.78
C ALA A 474 -4.68 -4.47 -9.70
N SER A 475 -4.86 -4.43 -11.01
CA SER A 475 -4.01 -5.12 -11.99
C SER A 475 -2.98 -4.21 -12.66
N SER A 476 -3.34 -2.95 -12.90
CA SER A 476 -2.54 -2.02 -13.70
C SER A 476 -1.97 -0.85 -12.89
N GLY A 477 -2.42 -0.67 -11.64
CA GLY A 477 -1.91 0.39 -10.74
C GLY A 477 -0.46 0.17 -10.28
N GLU A 478 0.13 -1.02 -10.51
CA GLU A 478 1.53 -1.33 -10.22
C GLU A 478 2.21 -1.94 -11.45
N GLY A 479 3.48 -1.60 -11.68
CA GLY A 479 4.35 -2.30 -12.63
C GLY A 479 4.17 -1.98 -14.12
N ARG A 480 3.21 -1.17 -14.54
CA ARG A 480 2.98 -0.81 -15.95
C ARG A 480 3.60 0.54 -16.31
N ASN A 481 3.87 0.74 -17.61
CA ASN A 481 4.40 1.96 -18.19
C ASN A 481 3.30 2.58 -19.06
N LEU A 482 2.56 3.57 -18.53
CA LEU A 482 1.40 4.17 -19.19
C LEU A 482 1.59 5.67 -19.42
N GLN A 483 2.84 6.13 -19.55
CA GLN A 483 3.19 7.53 -19.80
C GLN A 483 2.80 8.04 -21.19
N ALA A 484 2.26 7.18 -22.04
CA ALA A 484 1.67 7.63 -23.30
C ALA A 484 0.35 8.40 -23.12
N TRP A 485 -0.28 8.26 -21.95
CA TRP A 485 -1.46 9.03 -21.55
C TRP A 485 -1.10 10.09 -20.51
N CYS A 486 -1.72 11.25 -20.61
CA CYS A 486 -1.57 12.34 -19.64
C CYS A 486 -2.87 12.65 -18.87
N ASN A 487 -4.03 12.14 -19.33
CA ASN A 487 -5.30 12.35 -18.64
C ASN A 487 -5.73 11.10 -17.88
N ASN A 488 -6.16 11.28 -16.64
CA ASN A 488 -6.60 10.17 -15.77
C ASN A 488 -7.88 10.56 -15.05
N LEU A 489 -8.86 9.66 -15.04
CA LEU A 489 -10.06 9.77 -14.22
C LEU A 489 -10.14 8.56 -13.29
N CYS A 490 -10.12 8.79 -11.99
CA CYS A 490 -10.24 7.74 -10.99
C CYS A 490 -11.65 7.75 -10.38
N LEU A 491 -12.41 6.69 -10.61
CA LEU A 491 -13.79 6.60 -10.12
C LEU A 491 -13.82 6.28 -8.62
N ASP A 492 -12.85 5.53 -8.15
CA ASP A 492 -12.74 5.10 -6.77
C ASP A 492 -11.31 5.24 -6.25
N LEU A 493 -10.99 6.40 -5.65
CA LEU A 493 -9.65 6.74 -5.21
C LEU A 493 -9.16 5.83 -4.07
N PRO A 494 -8.00 5.17 -4.19
CA PRO A 494 -7.46 4.36 -3.11
C PRO A 494 -7.19 5.19 -1.83
N PRO A 495 -7.72 4.81 -0.65
CA PRO A 495 -7.49 5.51 0.61
C PRO A 495 -6.10 5.19 1.20
N SER A 496 -5.08 5.15 0.38
CA SER A 496 -3.72 4.78 0.74
C SER A 496 -2.73 5.61 -0.07
N GLY A 497 -1.98 6.48 0.61
CA GLY A 497 -0.95 7.31 -0.02
C GLY A 497 0.03 6.50 -0.84
N ALA A 498 0.46 5.33 -0.35
CA ALA A 498 1.36 4.45 -1.06
C ALA A 498 0.77 3.90 -2.38
N ARG A 499 -0.51 3.47 -2.39
CA ARG A 499 -1.17 2.99 -3.62
C ARG A 499 -1.41 4.12 -4.60
N LEU A 500 -1.79 5.30 -4.08
CA LEU A 500 -2.01 6.48 -4.91
C LEU A 500 -0.69 6.96 -5.54
N GLU A 501 0.41 7.00 -4.81
CA GLU A 501 1.74 7.32 -5.35
C GLU A 501 2.13 6.39 -6.49
N GLN A 502 1.86 5.09 -6.37
CA GLN A 502 2.09 4.11 -7.42
C GLN A 502 1.19 4.35 -8.63
N LEU A 503 -0.09 4.67 -8.40
CA LEU A 503 -1.06 4.94 -9.46
C LEU A 503 -0.69 6.20 -10.24
N LEU A 504 -0.40 7.31 -9.56
CA LEU A 504 0.09 8.55 -10.16
C LEU A 504 1.37 8.31 -10.97
N GLY A 505 2.24 7.44 -10.48
CA GLY A 505 3.48 7.04 -11.16
C GLY A 505 3.29 6.17 -12.40
N ARG A 506 2.06 5.86 -12.85
CA ARG A 506 1.82 5.13 -14.12
C ARG A 506 1.94 6.06 -15.32
N THR A 507 1.38 7.24 -15.21
CA THR A 507 1.36 8.25 -16.27
C THR A 507 2.35 9.40 -16.00
N HIS A 508 2.45 9.89 -14.75
CA HIS A 508 3.42 10.90 -14.35
C HIS A 508 4.77 10.26 -14.00
N ARG A 509 5.59 10.05 -15.01
CA ARG A 509 6.90 9.39 -14.87
C ARG A 509 7.87 9.81 -15.97
N ASP A 510 9.12 9.43 -15.83
CA ASP A 510 10.16 9.62 -16.84
C ASP A 510 9.72 9.09 -18.21
N GLY A 511 9.91 9.89 -19.24
CA GLY A 511 9.43 9.63 -20.61
C GLY A 511 8.01 10.12 -20.89
N GLN A 512 7.35 10.84 -19.98
CA GLN A 512 6.13 11.58 -20.29
C GLN A 512 6.43 12.72 -21.28
N GLN A 513 5.64 12.79 -22.36
CA GLN A 513 5.84 13.77 -23.43
C GLN A 513 4.95 15.02 -23.28
N ALA A 514 3.93 14.94 -22.44
CA ALA A 514 3.06 16.09 -22.16
C ALA A 514 3.68 16.96 -21.06
N ASP A 515 3.50 18.26 -21.16
CA ASP A 515 3.93 19.24 -20.14
C ASP A 515 3.16 19.07 -18.83
N GLU A 516 1.93 18.56 -18.91
CA GLU A 516 1.03 18.38 -17.77
C GLU A 516 0.41 16.98 -17.77
N VAL A 517 0.30 16.38 -16.59
CA VAL A 517 -0.48 15.17 -16.32
C VAL A 517 -1.63 15.54 -15.41
N GLU A 518 -2.85 15.36 -15.91
CA GLU A 518 -4.07 15.55 -15.13
C GLU A 518 -4.52 14.24 -14.48
N PHE A 519 -4.89 14.34 -13.21
CA PHE A 519 -5.47 13.24 -12.44
C PHE A 519 -6.74 13.74 -11.75
N GLU A 520 -7.88 13.42 -12.34
CA GLU A 520 -9.18 13.70 -11.76
C GLU A 520 -9.65 12.51 -10.90
N PHE A 521 -10.29 12.76 -9.77
CA PHE A 521 -10.97 11.74 -9.00
C PHE A 521 -12.40 12.14 -8.66
N VAL A 522 -13.30 11.16 -8.73
CA VAL A 522 -14.72 11.38 -8.47
C VAL A 522 -14.97 11.53 -6.97
N VAL A 523 -15.81 12.49 -6.61
CA VAL A 523 -16.30 12.71 -5.26
C VAL A 523 -17.82 12.85 -5.29
N SER A 524 -18.53 11.81 -4.87
CA SER A 524 -20.00 11.77 -4.82
C SER A 524 -20.51 11.63 -3.39
N CYS A 525 -19.68 11.18 -2.47
CA CYS A 525 -20.03 10.98 -1.07
C CYS A 525 -18.88 11.35 -0.14
N ARG A 526 -19.18 11.42 1.16
CA ARG A 526 -18.20 11.75 2.19
C ARG A 526 -17.01 10.77 2.18
N GLU A 527 -17.26 9.49 1.99
CA GLU A 527 -16.25 8.42 2.01
C GLU A 527 -15.25 8.54 0.85
N HIS A 528 -15.65 9.08 -0.31
CA HIS A 528 -14.72 9.43 -1.39
C HIS A 528 -13.74 10.54 -0.97
N PHE A 529 -14.24 11.57 -0.30
CA PHE A 529 -13.40 12.65 0.20
C PHE A 529 -12.50 12.20 1.35
N GLU A 530 -13.00 11.37 2.27
CA GLU A 530 -12.21 10.77 3.34
C GLU A 530 -11.08 9.89 2.78
N ALA A 531 -11.30 9.18 1.65
CA ALA A 531 -10.25 8.43 0.97
C ALA A 531 -9.10 9.34 0.53
N TYR A 532 -9.40 10.50 -0.05
CA TYR A 532 -8.41 11.50 -0.42
C TYR A 532 -7.67 12.06 0.80
N GLN A 533 -8.40 12.45 1.85
CA GLN A 533 -7.79 12.97 3.08
C GLN A 533 -6.86 11.94 3.73
N GLN A 534 -7.28 10.67 3.76
CA GLN A 534 -6.47 9.60 4.31
C GLN A 534 -5.21 9.34 3.47
N ALA A 535 -5.33 9.33 2.14
CA ALA A 535 -4.17 9.19 1.25
C ALA A 535 -3.20 10.36 1.44
N MET A 536 -3.69 11.59 1.61
CA MET A 536 -2.87 12.78 1.87
C MET A 536 -2.13 12.68 3.22
N ALA A 537 -2.81 12.22 4.27
CA ALA A 537 -2.20 12.01 5.59
C ALA A 537 -1.10 10.94 5.53
N ASP A 538 -1.38 9.80 4.88
CA ASP A 538 -0.38 8.74 4.65
C ASP A 538 0.85 9.28 3.90
N THR A 539 0.63 10.09 2.89
CA THR A 539 1.68 10.65 2.03
C THR A 539 2.58 11.63 2.80
N ARG A 540 1.99 12.51 3.61
CA ARG A 540 2.75 13.41 4.50
C ARG A 540 3.60 12.64 5.50
N TYR A 541 3.04 11.57 6.06
CA TYR A 541 3.79 10.72 6.97
C TYR A 541 4.98 10.05 6.26
N ILE A 542 4.76 9.47 5.06
CA ILE A 542 5.83 8.81 4.29
C ILE A 542 6.96 9.79 3.99
N GLU A 543 6.65 10.99 3.51
CA GLU A 543 7.67 12.00 3.21
C GLU A 543 8.40 12.47 4.46
N ALA A 544 7.68 12.73 5.56
CA ALA A 544 8.29 13.15 6.81
C ALA A 544 9.24 12.09 7.38
N MET A 545 8.92 10.80 7.25
CA MET A 545 9.72 9.70 7.78
C MET A 545 10.90 9.30 6.89
N THR A 546 10.76 9.43 5.58
CA THR A 546 11.73 8.87 4.63
C THR A 546 12.50 9.93 3.85
N GLY A 547 12.02 11.16 3.83
CA GLY A 547 12.55 12.24 2.99
C GLY A 547 12.31 12.05 1.49
N SER A 548 11.64 10.96 1.08
CA SER A 548 11.33 10.73 -0.33
C SER A 548 10.17 11.62 -0.77
N PRO A 549 10.38 12.58 -1.69
CA PRO A 549 9.33 13.45 -2.17
C PRO A 549 8.17 12.65 -2.76
N GLN A 550 6.95 13.00 -2.41
CA GLN A 550 5.75 12.30 -2.85
C GLN A 550 5.03 13.11 -3.92
N LYS A 551 4.64 12.47 -5.03
CA LYS A 551 3.95 13.12 -6.16
C LYS A 551 2.69 13.86 -5.71
N MET A 552 1.93 13.23 -4.81
CA MET A 552 0.72 13.83 -4.28
C MET A 552 0.97 15.14 -3.53
N LEU A 553 2.12 15.32 -2.87
CA LEU A 553 2.48 16.58 -2.18
C LEU A 553 3.10 17.61 -3.11
N LEU A 554 3.75 17.17 -4.18
CA LEU A 554 4.33 18.03 -5.21
C LEU A 554 3.29 18.49 -6.24
N ALA A 555 2.15 17.81 -6.34
CA ALA A 555 1.10 18.11 -7.30
C ALA A 555 0.44 19.46 -7.01
N THR A 556 -0.01 20.13 -8.06
CA THR A 556 -0.94 21.25 -7.95
C THR A 556 -2.35 20.73 -7.71
N HIS A 557 -2.94 21.08 -6.57
CA HIS A 557 -4.32 20.69 -6.23
C HIS A 557 -5.27 21.80 -6.69
N ALA A 558 -6.08 21.49 -7.69
CA ALA A 558 -7.11 22.39 -8.21
C ALA A 558 -8.50 22.01 -7.66
N VAL A 559 -9.29 23.00 -7.32
CA VAL A 559 -10.70 22.81 -6.94
C VAL A 559 -11.49 22.27 -8.14
N ALA A 560 -12.41 21.33 -7.89
CA ALA A 560 -13.18 20.66 -8.93
C ALA A 560 -13.90 21.64 -9.88
N HIS A 561 -13.79 21.40 -11.18
CA HIS A 561 -14.67 22.04 -12.15
C HIS A 561 -16.12 21.60 -11.88
N GLY A 562 -17.05 22.56 -11.76
CA GLY A 562 -18.47 22.31 -11.51
C GLY A 562 -18.97 22.64 -10.10
N VAL A 563 -18.08 23.08 -9.21
CA VAL A 563 -18.52 23.74 -7.97
C VAL A 563 -18.84 25.19 -8.35
N GLY A 564 -20.07 25.45 -8.81
CA GLY A 564 -20.60 26.80 -8.83
C GLY A 564 -20.51 27.39 -7.42
N GLU A 565 -20.50 28.70 -7.27
CA GLU A 565 -20.38 29.47 -6.02
C GLU A 565 -21.45 29.15 -4.93
N GLY A 566 -22.15 28.03 -5.04
CA GLY A 566 -23.06 27.47 -4.06
C GLY A 566 -22.29 26.67 -2.98
N ARG A 567 -22.60 26.92 -1.73
CA ARG A 567 -22.07 26.21 -0.57
C ARG A 567 -22.19 24.70 -0.78
N GLY A 568 -21.04 24.03 -1.04
CA GLY A 568 -20.97 22.58 -1.09
C GLY A 568 -21.42 21.97 0.26
N PRO A 569 -21.68 20.64 0.32
CA PRO A 569 -21.98 19.97 1.58
C PRO A 569 -20.92 20.30 2.63
N ARG A 570 -21.31 20.44 3.89
CA ARG A 570 -20.40 20.83 5.01
C ARG A 570 -19.13 19.97 5.10
N TRP A 571 -19.18 18.72 4.63
CA TRP A 571 -18.03 17.80 4.60
C TRP A 571 -16.98 18.13 3.54
N TRP A 572 -17.29 19.03 2.58
CA TRP A 572 -16.37 19.48 1.53
C TRP A 572 -15.46 20.63 1.99
N SER A 573 -15.85 21.38 3.02
CA SER A 573 -15.04 22.47 3.54
C SER A 573 -13.98 21.94 4.51
N ASN A 574 -12.72 22.36 4.32
CA ASN A 574 -11.63 22.12 5.30
C ASN A 574 -11.81 22.92 6.60
N ASP A 575 -12.92 23.61 6.79
CA ASP A 575 -13.16 24.44 7.95
C ASP A 575 -13.61 23.59 9.15
N ARG A 576 -12.60 23.13 9.92
CA ARG A 576 -12.81 22.43 11.21
C ARG A 576 -13.42 23.32 12.29
N ARG A 577 -13.81 24.56 12.00
CA ARG A 577 -14.34 25.49 13.00
C ARG A 577 -15.85 25.41 13.18
N GLU A 578 -16.55 24.58 12.40
CA GLU A 578 -18.01 24.43 12.48
C GLU A 578 -18.48 22.96 12.68
N GLN A 579 -17.70 22.12 13.36
CA GLN A 579 -18.14 20.79 13.81
C GLN A 579 -18.37 20.76 15.32
#